data_ee9371ae47e521b4ba3b720399e77928
#
_entry.id   ee9371ae47e521b4ba3b720399e77928
#
_cell.length_a   1.000
_cell.length_b   1.000
_cell.length_c   1.000
_cell.angle_alpha   90.00
_cell.angle_beta   90.00
_cell.angle_gamma   90.00
#
_symmetry.space_group_name_H-M   'P 1'
#
loop_
_entity.id
_entity.type
_entity.pdbx_description
1 polymer ?
#
loop_
_entity_poly.entity_id
_entity_poly.type
_entity_poly.pdbx_seq_one_letter_code
_entity_poly.pdbx_strand_id
1 'polypeptide(L)'
;ILLFGKNPQKYFISAYSKVGRFKNNTIILDTVEAKGNLFQQLDGILEAIKKNINVMFDTSVRELSLEGVARREIWDYPLDALREAAINALIHRDYLDTSSSIEVRIYDDELILSNPGKLMPPLTIEQLKEKHSGRQRNPLIAAVFYYANLIESWGSGTLKMIELCKQQNLPEPEFVEQKEGLGQFTVVFHKDIFNEEELRKRGLNERQIKAVKYVKEKGKITNR
;
A
#
# COMPACT_ATOMS: atom_id res chain seq x y z
N ILE A 1 -20.21 -8.55 -13.84
CA ILE A 1 -19.08 -9.31 -14.39
C ILE A 1 -17.85 -9.16 -13.48
N LEU A 2 -17.37 -7.94 -13.20
CA LEU A 2 -16.15 -7.70 -12.40
C LEU A 2 -16.22 -8.31 -11.00
N LEU A 3 -17.38 -8.27 -10.34
CA LEU A 3 -17.56 -8.74 -8.96
C LEU A 3 -17.78 -10.26 -8.86
N PHE A 4 -18.52 -10.87 -9.81
CA PHE A 4 -18.99 -12.25 -9.68
C PHE A 4 -18.72 -13.09 -10.93
N GLY A 5 -18.08 -12.54 -11.96
CA GLY A 5 -17.75 -13.26 -13.17
C GLY A 5 -16.59 -14.24 -12.94
N LYS A 6 -16.66 -15.43 -13.55
CA LYS A 6 -15.57 -16.41 -13.49
C LYS A 6 -14.30 -15.94 -14.22
N ASN A 7 -14.48 -15.19 -15.31
CA ASN A 7 -13.39 -14.66 -16.14
C ASN A 7 -13.72 -13.25 -16.62
N PRO A 8 -13.63 -12.24 -15.75
CA PRO A 8 -13.89 -10.84 -16.10
C PRO A 8 -13.00 -10.31 -17.20
N GLN A 9 -11.74 -10.78 -17.28
CA GLN A 9 -10.73 -10.34 -18.24
C GLN A 9 -11.07 -10.70 -19.68
N LYS A 10 -12.03 -11.60 -19.91
CA LYS A 10 -12.60 -11.85 -21.24
C LYS A 10 -13.31 -10.59 -21.80
N TYR A 11 -13.87 -9.76 -20.93
CA TYR A 11 -14.64 -8.56 -21.30
C TYR A 11 -13.88 -7.26 -20.98
N PHE A 12 -13.10 -7.26 -19.92
CA PHE A 12 -12.29 -6.15 -19.44
C PHE A 12 -10.82 -6.59 -19.43
N ILE A 13 -10.19 -6.56 -20.60
CA ILE A 13 -8.87 -7.17 -20.85
C ILE A 13 -7.80 -6.69 -19.85
N SER A 14 -7.80 -5.41 -19.52
CA SER A 14 -6.84 -4.79 -18.59
C SER A 14 -7.28 -4.85 -17.11
N ALA A 15 -8.50 -5.36 -16.80
CA ALA A 15 -9.03 -5.40 -15.44
C ALA A 15 -8.40 -6.53 -14.59
N TYR A 16 -7.10 -6.48 -14.44
CA TYR A 16 -6.30 -7.31 -13.54
C TYR A 16 -5.29 -6.45 -12.81
N SER A 17 -4.59 -7.03 -11.86
CA SER A 17 -3.57 -6.34 -11.08
C SER A 17 -2.22 -7.04 -11.23
N LYS A 18 -1.13 -6.27 -11.34
CA LYS A 18 0.25 -6.77 -11.35
C LYS A 18 0.93 -6.45 -10.05
N VAL A 19 1.61 -7.42 -9.47
CA VAL A 19 2.47 -7.20 -8.30
C VAL A 19 3.87 -7.64 -8.68
N GLY A 20 4.83 -6.73 -8.59
CA GLY A 20 6.23 -7.01 -8.93
C GLY A 20 7.17 -6.68 -7.77
N ARG A 21 8.17 -7.54 -7.55
CA ARG A 21 9.31 -7.28 -6.67
C ARG A 21 10.50 -6.86 -7.52
N PHE A 22 11.03 -5.70 -7.23
CA PHE A 22 12.10 -5.07 -7.99
C PHE A 22 13.37 -4.92 -7.14
N LYS A 23 14.52 -5.19 -7.73
CA LYS A 23 15.82 -4.83 -7.14
C LYS A 23 16.13 -3.36 -7.42
N ASN A 24 15.76 -2.88 -8.60
CA ASN A 24 15.85 -1.49 -9.07
C ASN A 24 14.91 -1.33 -10.26
N ASN A 25 14.88 -0.16 -10.89
CA ASN A 25 13.96 0.15 -12.00
C ASN A 25 14.09 -0.76 -13.23
N THR A 26 15.15 -1.56 -13.34
CA THR A 26 15.43 -2.41 -14.52
C THR A 26 15.44 -3.90 -14.21
N ILE A 27 15.57 -4.31 -12.94
CA ILE A 27 15.69 -5.72 -12.55
C ILE A 27 14.45 -6.12 -11.74
N ILE A 28 13.66 -7.01 -12.32
CA ILE A 28 12.48 -7.63 -11.69
C ILE A 28 12.91 -8.96 -11.08
N LEU A 29 12.61 -9.17 -9.81
CA LEU A 29 12.93 -10.39 -9.06
C LEU A 29 11.78 -11.39 -9.07
N ASP A 30 10.55 -10.90 -8.99
CA ASP A 30 9.31 -11.69 -9.01
C ASP A 30 8.19 -10.86 -9.62
N THR A 31 7.24 -11.51 -10.27
CA THR A 31 6.02 -10.87 -10.77
C THR A 31 4.84 -11.81 -10.74
N VAL A 32 3.70 -11.30 -10.31
CA VAL A 32 2.43 -12.03 -10.21
C VAL A 32 1.33 -11.20 -10.87
N GLU A 33 0.48 -11.85 -11.67
CA GLU A 33 -0.75 -11.26 -12.18
C GLU A 33 -1.95 -11.80 -11.39
N ALA A 34 -2.57 -10.95 -10.58
CA ALA A 34 -3.80 -11.26 -9.89
C ALA A 34 -4.99 -11.05 -10.85
N LYS A 35 -5.58 -12.14 -11.33
CA LYS A 35 -6.72 -12.19 -12.25
C LYS A 35 -7.98 -12.69 -11.55
N GLY A 36 -9.07 -12.78 -12.27
CA GLY A 36 -10.37 -13.21 -11.76
C GLY A 36 -11.25 -12.01 -11.38
N ASN A 37 -12.25 -12.25 -10.55
CA ASN A 37 -13.12 -11.20 -10.04
C ASN A 37 -12.40 -10.32 -9.01
N LEU A 38 -13.03 -9.20 -8.60
CA LEU A 38 -12.35 -8.21 -7.75
C LEU A 38 -11.99 -8.76 -6.35
N PHE A 39 -12.72 -9.73 -5.82
CA PHE A 39 -12.37 -10.39 -4.56
C PHE A 39 -11.11 -11.23 -4.72
N GLN A 40 -11.05 -12.04 -5.79
CA GLN A 40 -9.85 -12.83 -6.10
C GLN A 40 -8.63 -11.96 -6.39
N GLN A 41 -8.83 -10.80 -7.04
CA GLN A 41 -7.75 -9.85 -7.25
C GLN A 41 -7.27 -9.23 -5.94
N LEU A 42 -8.17 -8.87 -5.02
CA LEU A 42 -7.79 -8.36 -3.70
C LEU A 42 -6.94 -9.37 -2.94
N ASP A 43 -7.40 -10.63 -2.86
CA ASP A 43 -6.66 -11.69 -2.19
C ASP A 43 -5.29 -11.91 -2.85
N GLY A 44 -5.25 -12.00 -4.20
CA GLY A 44 -4.01 -12.19 -4.95
C GLY A 44 -3.00 -11.04 -4.79
N ILE A 45 -3.47 -9.78 -4.71
CA ILE A 45 -2.61 -8.63 -4.42
C ILE A 45 -1.98 -8.78 -3.03
N LEU A 46 -2.81 -9.05 -2.01
CA LEU A 46 -2.36 -9.12 -0.62
C LEU A 46 -1.41 -10.30 -0.38
N GLU A 47 -1.68 -11.46 -0.96
CA GLU A 47 -0.80 -12.63 -0.90
C GLU A 47 0.55 -12.34 -1.59
N ALA A 48 0.53 -11.74 -2.79
CA ALA A 48 1.76 -11.39 -3.50
C ALA A 48 2.57 -10.32 -2.75
N ILE A 49 1.93 -9.34 -2.12
CA ILE A 49 2.61 -8.36 -1.28
C ILE A 49 3.27 -9.06 -0.08
N LYS A 50 2.50 -9.86 0.69
CA LYS A 50 3.02 -10.59 1.86
C LYS A 50 4.22 -11.48 1.54
N LYS A 51 4.21 -12.14 0.37
CA LYS A 51 5.32 -12.96 -0.11
C LYS A 51 6.61 -12.15 -0.32
N ASN A 52 6.49 -10.87 -0.65
CA ASN A 52 7.58 -10.01 -1.12
C ASN A 52 8.03 -8.93 -0.14
N ILE A 53 7.39 -8.81 1.02
CA ILE A 53 7.80 -7.94 2.13
C ILE A 53 8.33 -8.78 3.29
N ASN A 54 9.14 -8.16 4.17
CA ASN A 54 9.69 -8.89 5.32
C ASN A 54 8.72 -8.86 6.50
N VAL A 55 8.83 -9.91 7.32
CA VAL A 55 8.18 -10.00 8.62
C VAL A 55 9.24 -10.28 9.69
N MET A 56 9.17 -9.56 10.80
CA MET A 56 9.94 -9.81 12.01
C MET A 56 9.00 -10.35 13.09
N PHE A 57 9.55 -11.17 13.97
CA PHE A 57 8.80 -11.73 15.09
C PHE A 57 9.28 -11.08 16.37
N ASP A 58 8.42 -10.32 17.04
CA ASP A 58 8.68 -9.80 18.36
C ASP A 58 8.59 -10.95 19.38
N THR A 59 9.74 -11.37 19.88
CA THR A 59 9.83 -12.44 20.90
C THR A 59 9.64 -11.94 22.33
N SER A 60 9.63 -10.62 22.54
CA SER A 60 9.43 -10.01 23.86
C SER A 60 7.97 -9.96 24.27
N VAL A 61 7.06 -9.93 23.30
CA VAL A 61 5.62 -9.89 23.52
C VAL A 61 5.01 -11.22 23.06
N ARG A 62 4.25 -11.86 23.94
CA ARG A 62 3.44 -13.04 23.63
C ARG A 62 1.98 -12.65 23.69
N GLU A 63 1.32 -12.65 22.55
CA GLU A 63 -0.12 -12.41 22.48
C GLU A 63 -0.87 -13.73 22.73
N LEU A 64 -1.77 -13.72 23.72
CA LEU A 64 -2.70 -14.82 23.97
C LEU A 64 -3.83 -14.73 22.93
N SER A 65 -3.88 -15.69 22.01
CA SER A 65 -5.01 -15.87 21.10
C SER A 65 -5.81 -17.11 21.50
N LEU A 66 -7.01 -17.26 20.95
CA LEU A 66 -7.84 -18.46 21.12
C LEU A 66 -7.15 -19.73 20.59
N GLU A 67 -6.17 -19.58 19.72
CA GLU A 67 -5.38 -20.67 19.11
C GLU A 67 -4.07 -20.95 19.86
N GLY A 68 -3.77 -20.20 20.93
CA GLY A 68 -2.56 -20.33 21.74
C GLY A 68 -1.76 -19.05 21.89
N VAL A 69 -0.47 -19.19 22.28
CA VAL A 69 0.45 -18.07 22.44
C VAL A 69 1.15 -17.81 21.10
N ALA A 70 0.73 -16.78 20.37
CA ALA A 70 1.37 -16.37 19.13
C ALA A 70 2.46 -15.31 19.39
N ARG A 71 3.50 -15.30 18.55
CA ARG A 71 4.47 -14.20 18.51
C ARG A 71 3.87 -13.06 17.72
N ARG A 72 4.08 -11.83 18.18
CA ARG A 72 3.65 -10.66 17.42
C ARG A 72 4.46 -10.53 16.14
N GLU A 73 3.75 -10.51 15.00
CA GLU A 73 4.35 -10.27 13.69
C GLU A 73 4.47 -8.76 13.45
N ILE A 74 5.66 -8.32 13.08
CA ILE A 74 5.93 -6.94 12.67
C ILE A 74 6.33 -6.97 11.20
N TRP A 75 5.44 -6.52 10.36
CA TRP A 75 5.65 -6.43 8.91
C TRP A 75 6.33 -5.11 8.54
N ASP A 76 7.06 -5.10 7.41
CA ASP A 76 7.70 -3.89 6.86
C ASP A 76 6.72 -2.71 6.72
N TYR A 77 5.45 -3.02 6.51
CA TYR A 77 4.34 -2.05 6.39
C TYR A 77 3.11 -2.56 7.14
N PRO A 78 2.22 -1.67 7.65
CA PRO A 78 0.95 -2.08 8.25
C PRO A 78 0.08 -2.79 7.21
N LEU A 79 -0.20 -4.08 7.41
CA LEU A 79 -0.98 -4.88 6.45
C LEU A 79 -2.37 -4.29 6.20
N ASP A 80 -3.00 -3.71 7.20
CA ASP A 80 -4.31 -3.05 7.06
C ASP A 80 -4.24 -1.78 6.22
N ALA A 81 -3.12 -1.04 6.24
CA ALA A 81 -2.91 0.10 5.35
C ALA A 81 -2.74 -0.34 3.89
N LEU A 82 -1.98 -1.41 3.66
CA LEU A 82 -1.82 -1.99 2.32
C LEU A 82 -3.13 -2.57 1.79
N ARG A 83 -3.92 -3.21 2.66
CA ARG A 83 -5.26 -3.71 2.32
C ARG A 83 -6.19 -2.57 1.92
N GLU A 84 -6.20 -1.48 2.68
CA GLU A 84 -7.00 -0.29 2.36
C GLU A 84 -6.60 0.32 1.02
N ALA A 85 -5.28 0.45 0.75
CA ALA A 85 -4.78 0.93 -0.53
C ALA A 85 -5.19 0.03 -1.70
N ALA A 86 -5.11 -1.30 -1.55
CA ALA A 86 -5.53 -2.26 -2.58
C ALA A 86 -7.04 -2.20 -2.85
N ILE A 87 -7.86 -2.10 -1.81
CA ILE A 87 -9.31 -1.93 -1.92
C ILE A 87 -9.65 -0.63 -2.66
N ASN A 88 -9.02 0.48 -2.25
CA ASN A 88 -9.23 1.78 -2.88
C ASN A 88 -8.84 1.75 -4.37
N ALA A 89 -7.73 1.09 -4.71
CA ALA A 89 -7.34 0.92 -6.10
C ALA A 89 -8.41 0.18 -6.92
N LEU A 90 -8.97 -0.91 -6.39
CA LEU A 90 -10.02 -1.68 -7.07
C LEU A 90 -11.33 -0.88 -7.20
N ILE A 91 -11.72 -0.12 -6.16
CA ILE A 91 -12.97 0.67 -6.19
C ILE A 91 -12.84 1.89 -7.11
N HIS A 92 -11.67 2.56 -7.11
CA HIS A 92 -11.48 3.84 -7.81
C HIS A 92 -10.84 3.69 -9.19
N ARG A 93 -10.47 2.47 -9.60
CA ARG A 93 -9.94 2.21 -10.93
C ARG A 93 -10.90 2.70 -12.02
N ASP A 94 -10.34 3.29 -13.08
CA ASP A 94 -11.07 3.50 -14.32
C ASP A 94 -11.11 2.19 -15.12
N TYR A 95 -12.25 1.49 -15.09
CA TYR A 95 -12.44 0.23 -15.81
C TYR A 95 -12.70 0.42 -17.31
N LEU A 96 -12.85 1.66 -17.78
CA LEU A 96 -12.93 1.99 -19.20
C LEU A 96 -11.53 2.16 -19.80
N ASP A 97 -10.51 2.37 -18.98
CA ASP A 97 -9.12 2.33 -19.44
C ASP A 97 -8.72 0.88 -19.75
N THR A 98 -8.54 0.61 -21.05
CA THR A 98 -8.12 -0.71 -21.56
C THR A 98 -6.61 -0.83 -21.72
N SER A 99 -5.84 0.23 -21.48
CA SER A 99 -4.41 0.29 -21.72
C SER A 99 -3.58 -0.06 -20.48
N SER A 100 -4.12 0.17 -19.27
CA SER A 100 -3.39 0.09 -18.03
C SER A 100 -4.04 -0.87 -17.03
N SER A 101 -3.24 -1.53 -16.20
CA SER A 101 -3.69 -2.35 -15.07
C SER A 101 -3.35 -1.67 -13.73
N ILE A 102 -3.91 -2.17 -12.62
CA ILE A 102 -3.40 -1.81 -11.30
C ILE A 102 -1.99 -2.40 -11.18
N GLU A 103 -1.05 -1.61 -10.67
CA GLU A 103 0.33 -2.05 -10.46
C GLU A 103 0.77 -1.85 -9.02
N VAL A 104 1.36 -2.88 -8.44
CA VAL A 104 2.07 -2.82 -7.16
C VAL A 104 3.53 -3.12 -7.41
N ARG A 105 4.40 -2.15 -7.13
CA ARG A 105 5.85 -2.27 -7.27
C ARG A 105 6.46 -2.25 -5.88
N ILE A 106 7.22 -3.29 -5.54
CA ILE A 106 7.85 -3.46 -4.24
C ILE A 106 9.36 -3.34 -4.42
N TYR A 107 9.95 -2.31 -3.82
CA TYR A 107 11.38 -2.07 -3.74
C TYR A 107 11.91 -2.37 -2.33
N ASP A 108 13.22 -2.22 -2.11
CA ASP A 108 13.82 -2.46 -0.80
C ASP A 108 13.40 -1.40 0.23
N ASP A 109 13.12 -0.18 -0.21
CA ASP A 109 12.86 1.01 0.60
C ASP A 109 11.44 1.57 0.43
N GLU A 110 10.69 1.13 -0.58
CA GLU A 110 9.32 1.61 -0.82
C GLU A 110 8.40 0.57 -1.45
N LEU A 111 7.11 0.77 -1.29
CA LEU A 111 6.04 0.05 -1.98
C LEU A 111 5.14 1.06 -2.67
N ILE A 112 5.02 0.95 -3.99
CA ILE A 112 4.25 1.84 -4.85
C ILE A 112 3.03 1.10 -5.35
N LEU A 113 1.84 1.61 -5.07
CA LEU A 113 0.58 1.09 -5.59
C LEU A 113 -0.05 2.13 -6.49
N SER A 114 -0.19 1.81 -7.77
CA SER A 114 -0.74 2.71 -8.80
C SER A 114 -1.99 2.13 -9.43
N ASN A 115 -3.01 2.95 -9.60
CA ASN A 115 -4.22 2.57 -10.32
C ASN A 115 -4.58 3.55 -11.43
N PRO A 116 -5.08 3.06 -12.57
CA PRO A 116 -5.59 3.91 -13.65
C PRO A 116 -6.78 4.74 -13.19
N GLY A 117 -6.77 6.02 -13.53
CA GLY A 117 -7.85 6.98 -13.25
C GLY A 117 -7.40 8.11 -12.32
N LYS A 118 -7.95 9.30 -12.60
CA LYS A 118 -7.70 10.53 -11.82
C LYS A 118 -8.48 10.51 -10.52
N LEU A 119 -8.10 11.38 -9.60
CA LEU A 119 -8.92 11.67 -8.43
C LEU A 119 -10.30 12.22 -8.87
N MET A 120 -11.36 11.85 -8.18
CA MET A 120 -12.71 12.32 -8.54
C MET A 120 -12.93 13.74 -8.06
N PRO A 121 -13.19 14.71 -8.98
CA PRO A 121 -13.43 16.10 -8.59
C PRO A 121 -14.62 16.24 -7.62
N PRO A 122 -14.60 17.22 -6.71
CA PRO A 122 -13.58 18.27 -6.53
C PRO A 122 -12.44 17.88 -5.57
N LEU A 123 -12.29 16.60 -5.24
CA LEU A 123 -11.30 16.12 -4.27
C LEU A 123 -9.87 16.41 -4.76
N THR A 124 -9.03 16.92 -3.86
CA THR A 124 -7.60 17.18 -4.11
C THR A 124 -6.71 16.29 -3.25
N ILE A 125 -5.42 16.22 -3.60
CA ILE A 125 -4.43 15.45 -2.84
C ILE A 125 -4.35 15.91 -1.38
N GLU A 126 -4.40 17.24 -1.15
CA GLU A 126 -4.34 17.83 0.19
C GLU A 126 -5.54 17.38 1.03
N GLN A 127 -6.73 17.34 0.42
CA GLN A 127 -7.95 16.92 1.10
C GLN A 127 -7.95 15.43 1.47
N LEU A 128 -7.14 14.57 0.80
CA LEU A 128 -6.98 13.17 1.20
C LEU A 128 -6.34 13.01 2.58
N LYS A 129 -5.60 14.02 3.04
CA LYS A 129 -4.96 14.06 4.36
C LYS A 129 -5.87 14.63 5.46
N GLU A 130 -7.08 15.01 5.10
CA GLU A 130 -8.09 15.57 6.00
C GLU A 130 -9.38 14.74 5.96
N LYS A 131 -10.31 15.03 6.86
CA LYS A 131 -11.63 14.40 6.82
C LYS A 131 -12.41 14.89 5.61
N HIS A 132 -12.73 14.01 4.70
CA HIS A 132 -13.46 14.31 3.48
C HIS A 132 -14.59 13.32 3.22
N SER A 133 -15.58 13.74 2.43
CA SER A 133 -16.61 12.81 1.95
C SER A 133 -16.05 11.95 0.82
N GLY A 134 -16.22 10.64 0.93
CA GLY A 134 -15.79 9.70 -0.12
C GLY A 134 -16.56 9.96 -1.43
N ARG A 135 -15.83 10.10 -2.54
CA ARG A 135 -16.39 10.12 -3.89
C ARG A 135 -15.89 8.90 -4.64
N GLN A 136 -16.79 7.99 -4.92
CA GLN A 136 -16.46 6.72 -5.53
C GLN A 136 -16.63 6.79 -7.05
N ARG A 137 -15.60 6.38 -7.79
CA ARG A 137 -15.70 6.25 -9.26
C ARG A 137 -16.69 5.15 -9.64
N ASN A 138 -16.68 4.04 -8.89
CA ASN A 138 -17.52 2.88 -9.16
C ASN A 138 -18.46 2.60 -7.98
N PRO A 139 -19.57 3.33 -7.82
CA PRO A 139 -20.43 3.27 -6.64
C PRO A 139 -21.05 1.87 -6.42
N LEU A 140 -21.35 1.12 -7.48
CA LEU A 140 -21.87 -0.24 -7.34
C LEU A 140 -20.82 -1.22 -6.82
N ILE A 141 -19.54 -1.07 -7.23
CA ILE A 141 -18.45 -1.87 -6.69
C ILE A 141 -18.26 -1.55 -5.21
N ALA A 142 -18.23 -0.27 -4.87
CA ALA A 142 -18.10 0.19 -3.49
C ALA A 142 -19.25 -0.32 -2.60
N ALA A 143 -20.49 -0.29 -3.09
CA ALA A 143 -21.65 -0.81 -2.34
C ALA A 143 -21.49 -2.31 -2.03
N VAL A 144 -21.03 -3.11 -2.99
CA VAL A 144 -20.82 -4.55 -2.76
C VAL A 144 -19.67 -4.80 -1.77
N PHE A 145 -18.57 -4.03 -1.87
CA PHE A 145 -17.47 -4.12 -0.91
C PHE A 145 -17.91 -3.69 0.50
N TYR A 146 -18.79 -2.71 0.62
CA TYR A 146 -19.39 -2.30 1.88
C TYR A 146 -20.25 -3.42 2.49
N TYR A 147 -21.16 -4.03 1.72
CA TYR A 147 -21.98 -5.16 2.20
C TYR A 147 -21.14 -6.40 2.53
N ALA A 148 -19.98 -6.55 1.90
CA ALA A 148 -19.01 -7.59 2.25
C ALA A 148 -18.14 -7.24 3.48
N ASN A 149 -18.40 -6.14 4.18
CA ASN A 149 -17.62 -5.63 5.31
C ASN A 149 -16.12 -5.40 4.99
N LEU A 150 -15.82 -5.08 3.74
CA LEU A 150 -14.45 -4.79 3.31
C LEU A 150 -14.07 -3.32 3.46
N ILE A 151 -15.06 -2.42 3.41
CA ILE A 151 -14.88 -0.97 3.56
C ILE A 151 -15.89 -0.38 4.53
N GLU A 152 -15.54 0.80 5.06
CA GLU A 152 -16.41 1.66 5.84
C GLU A 152 -17.03 2.76 4.96
N SER A 153 -18.18 3.30 5.34
CA SER A 153 -18.94 4.26 4.51
C SER A 153 -18.49 5.72 4.61
N TRP A 154 -17.50 6.05 5.45
CA TRP A 154 -17.25 7.42 5.90
C TRP A 154 -16.10 8.17 5.23
N GLY A 155 -15.46 7.61 4.19
CA GLY A 155 -14.34 8.27 3.49
C GLY A 155 -13.07 8.41 4.36
N SER A 156 -12.89 7.53 5.34
CA SER A 156 -11.77 7.56 6.30
C SER A 156 -10.54 6.75 5.85
N GLY A 157 -10.59 6.09 4.70
CA GLY A 157 -9.57 5.13 4.27
C GLY A 157 -8.16 5.70 4.18
N THR A 158 -8.01 6.89 3.60
CA THR A 158 -6.69 7.56 3.51
C THR A 158 -6.15 7.99 4.87
N LEU A 159 -7.00 8.52 5.75
CA LEU A 159 -6.62 8.86 7.12
C LEU A 159 -6.22 7.62 7.92
N LYS A 160 -6.93 6.50 7.73
CA LYS A 160 -6.58 5.22 8.36
C LYS A 160 -5.20 4.72 7.90
N MET A 161 -4.87 4.83 6.61
CA MET A 161 -3.53 4.50 6.11
C MET A 161 -2.45 5.35 6.78
N ILE A 162 -2.65 6.66 6.88
CA ILE A 162 -1.73 7.60 7.55
C ILE A 162 -1.54 7.22 9.01
N GLU A 163 -2.64 7.01 9.74
CA GLU A 163 -2.61 6.68 11.17
C GLU A 163 -1.90 5.34 11.44
N LEU A 164 -2.17 4.31 10.64
CA LEU A 164 -1.52 3.00 10.77
C LEU A 164 -0.02 3.08 10.51
N CYS A 165 0.43 3.85 9.51
CA CYS A 165 1.85 4.07 9.27
C CYS A 165 2.50 4.79 10.45
N LYS A 166 1.85 5.83 10.99
CA LYS A 166 2.32 6.58 12.16
C LYS A 166 2.43 5.69 13.41
N GLN A 167 1.45 4.82 13.66
CA GLN A 167 1.48 3.87 14.79
C GLN A 167 2.66 2.90 14.70
N GLN A 168 3.09 2.56 13.49
CA GLN A 168 4.26 1.71 13.23
C GLN A 168 5.58 2.51 13.09
N ASN A 169 5.56 3.82 13.37
CA ASN A 169 6.68 4.75 13.22
C ASN A 169 7.24 4.82 11.78
N LEU A 170 6.41 4.59 10.79
CA LEU A 170 6.75 4.75 9.39
C LEU A 170 6.41 6.18 8.91
N PRO A 171 7.07 6.67 7.84
CA PRO A 171 6.66 7.89 7.16
C PRO A 171 5.19 7.84 6.73
N GLU A 172 4.54 8.99 6.68
CA GLU A 172 3.20 9.09 6.08
C GLU A 172 3.25 8.61 4.62
N PRO A 173 2.22 7.86 4.16
CA PRO A 173 2.13 7.49 2.75
C PRO A 173 1.99 8.74 1.88
N GLU A 174 2.69 8.75 0.75
CA GLU A 174 2.59 9.80 -0.23
C GLU A 174 1.46 9.49 -1.22
N PHE A 175 0.64 10.50 -1.52
CA PHE A 175 -0.41 10.42 -2.54
C PHE A 175 -0.01 11.25 -3.74
N VAL A 176 0.03 10.65 -4.92
CA VAL A 176 0.47 11.30 -6.16
C VAL A 176 -0.61 11.14 -7.23
N GLU A 177 -0.96 12.23 -7.89
CA GLU A 177 -1.86 12.21 -9.04
C GLU A 177 -1.11 12.65 -10.31
N GLN A 178 -1.08 11.78 -11.29
CA GLN A 178 -0.67 12.14 -12.64
C GLN A 178 -1.92 12.52 -13.44
N LYS A 179 -2.03 13.78 -13.85
CA LYS A 179 -3.22 14.34 -14.52
C LYS A 179 -3.19 14.20 -16.03
N GLU A 180 -2.04 13.90 -16.61
CA GLU A 180 -1.87 13.75 -18.06
C GLU A 180 -2.54 12.49 -18.59
N GLY A 181 -3.03 12.55 -19.82
CA GLY A 181 -3.72 11.45 -20.45
C GLY A 181 -4.98 10.99 -19.70
N LEU A 182 -5.16 9.68 -19.55
CA LEU A 182 -6.25 9.08 -18.76
C LEU A 182 -6.06 9.25 -17.26
N GLY A 183 -4.85 9.63 -16.83
CA GLY A 183 -4.46 9.87 -15.46
C GLY A 183 -4.18 8.60 -14.67
N GLN A 184 -3.44 8.78 -13.59
CA GLN A 184 -3.08 7.71 -12.66
C GLN A 184 -3.05 8.26 -11.24
N PHE A 185 -3.56 7.50 -10.31
CA PHE A 185 -3.44 7.76 -8.88
C PHE A 185 -2.49 6.75 -8.24
N THR A 186 -1.56 7.24 -7.43
CA THR A 186 -0.51 6.43 -6.82
C THR A 186 -0.43 6.68 -5.33
N VAL A 187 -0.27 5.60 -4.56
CA VAL A 187 0.06 5.64 -3.14
C VAL A 187 1.44 5.04 -2.96
N VAL A 188 2.33 5.76 -2.29
CA VAL A 188 3.70 5.32 -1.99
C VAL A 188 3.85 5.14 -0.49
N PHE A 189 4.21 3.94 -0.07
CA PHE A 189 4.58 3.62 1.29
C PHE A 189 6.09 3.53 1.39
N HIS A 190 6.70 4.29 2.31
CA HIS A 190 8.14 4.30 2.53
C HIS A 190 8.50 3.47 3.77
N LYS A 191 9.60 2.71 3.70
CA LYS A 191 10.18 2.07 4.88
C LYS A 191 10.93 3.09 5.72
N ASP A 192 11.03 2.82 7.02
CA ASP A 192 12.00 3.51 7.85
C ASP A 192 13.41 2.94 7.61
N ILE A 193 14.05 3.43 6.55
CA ILE A 193 15.45 3.07 6.22
C ILE A 193 16.47 3.57 7.27
N PHE A 194 16.04 4.37 8.25
CA PHE A 194 16.85 4.91 9.32
C PHE A 194 16.69 4.13 10.64
N ASN A 195 15.97 3.00 10.65
CA ASN A 195 15.97 2.12 11.82
C ASN A 195 17.33 1.45 12.00
N GLU A 196 17.65 1.03 13.24
CA GLU A 196 18.99 0.51 13.58
C GLU A 196 19.38 -0.70 12.76
N GLU A 197 18.43 -1.58 12.49
CA GLU A 197 18.69 -2.82 11.78
C GLU A 197 19.10 -2.55 10.32
N GLU A 198 18.37 -1.68 9.63
CA GLU A 198 18.71 -1.28 8.26
C GLU A 198 20.03 -0.52 8.19
N LEU A 199 20.32 0.34 9.18
CA LEU A 199 21.59 1.05 9.24
C LEU A 199 22.75 0.07 9.49
N ARG A 200 22.56 -0.96 10.32
CA ARG A 200 23.56 -2.04 10.52
C ARG A 200 23.78 -2.87 9.26
N LYS A 201 22.70 -3.25 8.56
CA LYS A 201 22.81 -3.95 7.26
C LYS A 201 23.59 -3.15 6.21
N ARG A 202 23.49 -1.82 6.26
CA ARG A 202 24.28 -0.89 5.42
C ARG A 202 25.71 -0.69 5.90
N GLY A 203 26.15 -1.41 6.95
CA GLY A 203 27.52 -1.37 7.46
C GLY A 203 27.85 -0.23 8.41
N LEU A 204 26.84 0.51 8.90
CA LEU A 204 27.08 1.57 9.87
C LEU A 204 27.38 0.98 11.26
N ASN A 205 28.42 1.53 11.93
CA ASN A 205 28.71 1.21 13.31
C ASN A 205 27.78 1.96 14.28
N GLU A 206 27.76 1.56 15.55
CA GLU A 206 26.87 2.13 16.57
C GLU A 206 26.98 3.66 16.72
N ARG A 207 28.21 4.20 16.57
CA ARG A 207 28.44 5.66 16.65
C ARG A 207 27.79 6.38 15.46
N GLN A 208 27.91 5.83 14.27
CA GLN A 208 27.29 6.36 13.06
C GLN A 208 25.76 6.25 13.14
N ILE A 209 25.24 5.14 13.66
CA ILE A 209 23.79 4.95 13.86
C ILE A 209 23.23 6.00 14.82
N LYS A 210 23.89 6.24 15.95
CA LYS A 210 23.51 7.32 16.89
C LYS A 210 23.53 8.70 16.23
N ALA A 211 24.53 8.97 15.39
CA ALA A 211 24.62 10.23 14.66
C ALA A 211 23.46 10.40 13.66
N VAL A 212 23.12 9.35 12.90
CA VAL A 212 22.00 9.37 11.95
C VAL A 212 20.67 9.60 12.69
N LYS A 213 20.43 8.90 13.79
CA LYS A 213 19.22 9.10 14.61
C LYS A 213 19.14 10.52 15.15
N TYR A 214 20.23 11.06 15.64
CA TYR A 214 20.28 12.44 16.12
C TYR A 214 19.94 13.43 15.01
N VAL A 215 20.47 13.24 13.79
CA VAL A 215 20.16 14.11 12.64
C VAL A 215 18.68 13.97 12.24
N LYS A 216 18.12 12.75 12.27
CA LYS A 216 16.68 12.52 12.00
C LYS A 216 15.81 13.30 12.99
N GLU A 217 16.17 13.34 14.28
CA GLU A 217 15.41 14.03 15.32
C GLU A 217 15.64 15.56 15.35
N LYS A 218 16.88 16.01 15.13
CA LYS A 218 17.29 17.41 15.33
C LYS A 218 17.55 18.18 14.04
N GLY A 219 17.52 17.51 12.88
CA GLY A 219 17.70 18.09 11.57
C GLY A 219 19.16 18.37 11.16
N LYS A 220 20.10 18.49 12.11
CA LYS A 220 21.51 18.76 11.80
C LYS A 220 22.46 18.39 12.96
N ILE A 221 23.70 18.08 12.62
CA ILE A 221 24.83 18.01 13.57
C ILE A 221 25.70 19.27 13.35
N THR A 222 25.96 20.02 14.42
CA THR A 222 26.95 21.11 14.42
C THR A 222 28.12 20.70 15.30
N ASN A 223 29.34 20.76 14.75
CA ASN A 223 30.55 20.73 15.56
C ASN A 223 30.64 22.05 16.34
N ARG A 224 30.65 21.97 17.65
CA ARG A 224 31.16 23.03 18.54
C ARG A 224 32.53 22.64 19.02
#